data_318cac010d4a54c3c4e1842cc1ebb746
#
_entry.id   318cac010d4a54c3c4e1842cc1ebb746
#
_cell.length_a   1.000
_cell.length_b   1.000
_cell.length_c   1.000
_cell.angle_alpha   90.00
_cell.angle_beta   90.00
_cell.angle_gamma   90.00
#
_symmetry.space_group_name_H-M   'P 1'
#
loop_
_entity.id
_entity.type
_entity.pdbx_description
1 polymer ?
#
loop_
_entity_poly.entity_id
_entity_poly.type
_entity_poly.pdbx_seq_one_letter_code
_entity_poly.pdbx_strand_id
1 'polypeptide(L)'
;MGEIANGNGTARRSLATIGLAAVALAWAAAGALAAEGPHAGGVAKPSRIVSLDLCTDQLLVELVDRARIAAVTHLAADPTVSAIPEKARGIPITRGAAEDVLRYDPDLILAGPFGVSASVDLLRRLGRRVVIVPLPQDLAGVRTAVRTVAGAAGAEREGEALIADFDRRLARIAASRAEPMPTAVIYQVGGTVSGSGSLADAALAAAGYRNMASDYRLTRGGQAPLEVLLADPPDLLVLSSGAEEYRTALADNLRHPALRILRQRRASIELPWRHWLCGTPHVVEAVERLAEARARIGARGR
;
A
#
# COMPACT_ATOMS: atom_id res chain seq x y z
N MET A 1 -26.60 75.20 -14.34
CA MET A 1 -27.33 75.50 -15.58
C MET A 1 -28.05 74.25 -15.96
N GLY A 2 -29.19 74.16 -15.77
CA GLY A 2 -30.59 74.43 -16.03
C GLY A 2 -31.30 73.13 -15.92
N GLU A 3 -32.16 72.83 -14.97
CA GLU A 3 -33.59 73.26 -14.95
C GLU A 3 -34.37 72.68 -16.14
N ILE A 4 -35.50 72.11 -16.10
CA ILE A 4 -36.78 72.20 -15.35
C ILE A 4 -37.64 71.02 -15.90
N ALA A 5 -38.37 70.39 -15.19
CA ALA A 5 -39.65 70.50 -14.54
C ALA A 5 -40.80 69.70 -15.22
N ASN A 6 -41.54 69.11 -14.38
CA ASN A 6 -43.03 69.09 -14.27
C ASN A 6 -43.87 68.28 -15.30
N GLY A 7 -44.84 67.60 -14.73
CA GLY A 7 -46.19 67.53 -15.21
C GLY A 7 -47.02 66.35 -14.80
N ASN A 8 -47.64 66.50 -13.67
CA ASN A 8 -48.98 66.05 -13.23
C ASN A 8 -49.95 65.50 -14.26
N GLY A 9 -50.70 64.52 -13.84
CA GLY A 9 -51.94 64.11 -14.50
C GLY A 9 -52.69 63.03 -13.79
N THR A 10 -53.47 63.44 -12.89
CA THR A 10 -54.54 62.78 -12.12
C THR A 10 -55.57 61.94 -12.88
N ALA A 11 -56.03 60.89 -12.25
CA ALA A 11 -57.42 60.44 -12.02
C ALA A 11 -58.20 59.72 -13.13
N ARG A 12 -58.70 58.58 -12.83
CA ARG A 12 -60.13 58.19 -12.58
C ARG A 12 -60.29 56.66 -12.71
N ARG A 13 -60.68 55.99 -11.58
CA ARG A 13 -61.94 55.32 -11.28
C ARG A 13 -62.61 54.61 -12.48
N SER A 14 -62.88 53.31 -12.53
CA SER A 14 -63.92 52.60 -11.83
C SER A 14 -64.15 51.21 -12.42
N LEU A 15 -64.41 50.24 -11.61
CA LEU A 15 -65.38 49.14 -11.73
C LEU A 15 -65.37 48.22 -12.98
N ALA A 16 -64.96 46.98 -12.80
CA ALA A 16 -65.82 45.82 -13.13
C ALA A 16 -65.22 44.56 -12.45
N THR A 17 -65.81 44.27 -11.35
CA THR A 17 -65.86 42.93 -10.77
C THR A 17 -66.73 42.02 -11.65
N ILE A 18 -66.46 40.73 -11.54
CA ILE A 18 -67.27 39.56 -11.91
C ILE A 18 -66.67 38.69 -13.02
N GLY A 19 -66.28 37.52 -12.64
CA GLY A 19 -66.30 36.34 -13.49
C GLY A 19 -64.93 35.80 -13.86
N LEU A 20 -64.40 34.87 -13.02
CA LEU A 20 -63.62 33.71 -13.50
C LEU A 20 -63.10 32.88 -12.30
N ALA A 21 -64.07 32.37 -11.57
CA ALA A 21 -63.79 31.25 -10.64
C ALA A 21 -64.21 29.96 -11.30
N ALA A 22 -63.47 29.40 -12.24
CA ALA A 22 -63.69 28.06 -12.78
C ALA A 22 -62.63 27.53 -13.75
N VAL A 23 -61.34 27.92 -13.64
CA VAL A 23 -60.27 27.27 -14.48
C VAL A 23 -59.04 26.90 -13.63
N ALA A 24 -59.13 26.86 -12.34
CA ALA A 24 -57.96 26.57 -11.47
C ALA A 24 -57.92 25.12 -10.90
N LEU A 25 -58.66 24.15 -11.45
CA LEU A 25 -58.70 22.78 -10.94
C LEU A 25 -58.26 21.70 -11.94
N ALA A 26 -57.63 22.01 -13.04
CA ALA A 26 -57.20 21.02 -14.05
C ALA A 26 -55.67 20.96 -14.30
N TRP A 27 -54.83 21.65 -13.49
CA TRP A 27 -53.37 21.61 -13.64
C TRP A 27 -52.63 21.03 -12.45
N ALA A 28 -53.27 20.37 -11.53
CA ALA A 28 -52.64 19.75 -10.35
C ALA A 28 -52.40 18.24 -10.51
N ALA A 29 -52.62 17.64 -11.67
CA ALA A 29 -52.42 16.19 -11.89
C ALA A 29 -51.36 15.80 -12.94
N ALA A 30 -50.54 16.72 -13.44
CA ALA A 30 -49.51 16.45 -14.45
C ALA A 30 -48.06 16.77 -14.00
N GLY A 31 -47.82 16.85 -12.69
CA GLY A 31 -46.52 17.26 -12.13
C GLY A 31 -45.80 16.24 -11.25
N ALA A 32 -46.09 14.93 -11.39
CA ALA A 32 -45.40 13.89 -10.61
C ALA A 32 -44.70 12.84 -11.47
N LEU A 33 -44.23 13.22 -12.65
CA LEU A 33 -43.10 12.54 -13.25
C LEU A 33 -41.84 13.31 -12.81
N ALA A 34 -41.40 12.96 -11.57
CA ALA A 34 -40.10 13.38 -11.09
C ALA A 34 -39.09 12.96 -12.14
N ALA A 35 -38.49 13.94 -12.80
CA ALA A 35 -37.24 13.74 -13.51
C ALA A 35 -36.27 13.12 -12.49
N GLU A 36 -36.03 11.83 -12.60
CA GLU A 36 -34.80 11.25 -12.05
C GLU A 36 -33.67 12.06 -12.70
N GLY A 37 -33.13 13.00 -11.92
CA GLY A 37 -31.93 13.72 -12.29
C GLY A 37 -30.84 12.69 -12.62
N PRO A 38 -29.86 13.05 -13.47
CA PRO A 38 -28.78 12.14 -13.81
C PRO A 38 -28.18 11.65 -12.49
N HIS A 39 -28.35 10.36 -12.19
CA HIS A 39 -27.63 9.69 -11.13
C HIS A 39 -26.19 10.12 -11.31
N ALA A 40 -25.61 10.79 -10.31
CA ALA A 40 -24.18 11.03 -10.27
C ALA A 40 -23.56 9.66 -10.56
N GLY A 41 -22.98 9.51 -11.76
CA GLY A 41 -22.47 8.25 -12.27
C GLY A 41 -21.29 7.82 -11.39
N GLY A 42 -21.60 7.14 -10.30
CA GLY A 42 -20.61 6.42 -9.53
C GLY A 42 -19.97 5.44 -10.51
N VAL A 43 -18.66 5.62 -10.76
CA VAL A 43 -17.90 4.67 -11.59
C VAL A 43 -18.19 3.28 -11.03
N ALA A 44 -18.81 2.43 -11.83
CA ALA A 44 -19.15 1.08 -11.39
C ALA A 44 -17.89 0.41 -10.83
N LYS A 45 -18.03 -0.26 -9.66
CA LYS A 45 -16.92 -0.95 -9.04
C LYS A 45 -16.35 -1.98 -10.01
N PRO A 46 -15.03 -2.00 -10.22
CA PRO A 46 -14.41 -3.01 -11.07
C PRO A 46 -14.79 -4.43 -10.62
N SER A 47 -15.13 -5.28 -11.57
CA SER A 47 -15.63 -6.65 -11.34
C SER A 47 -14.66 -7.73 -11.81
N ARG A 48 -13.72 -7.40 -12.67
CA ARG A 48 -12.68 -8.30 -13.20
C ARG A 48 -11.31 -7.64 -13.08
N ILE A 49 -10.70 -7.79 -11.92
CA ILE A 49 -9.43 -7.14 -11.59
C ILE A 49 -8.29 -8.13 -11.81
N VAL A 50 -7.28 -7.71 -12.55
CA VAL A 50 -6.03 -8.47 -12.75
C VAL A 50 -4.88 -7.70 -12.10
N SER A 51 -4.04 -8.41 -11.37
CA SER A 51 -2.81 -7.87 -10.80
C SER A 51 -1.58 -8.48 -11.49
N LEU A 52 -0.57 -7.64 -11.76
CA LEU A 52 0.64 -7.98 -12.51
C LEU A 52 1.92 -7.94 -11.68
N ASP A 53 1.79 -7.76 -10.36
CA ASP A 53 2.92 -7.58 -9.47
C ASP A 53 2.60 -8.15 -8.08
N LEU A 54 3.56 -8.82 -7.45
CA LEU A 54 3.37 -9.44 -6.13
C LEU A 54 2.82 -8.48 -5.08
N CYS A 55 3.29 -7.23 -5.10
CA CYS A 55 2.89 -6.25 -4.08
C CYS A 55 1.45 -5.78 -4.28
N THR A 56 1.03 -5.64 -5.54
CA THR A 56 -0.37 -5.37 -5.87
C THR A 56 -1.26 -6.59 -5.69
N ASP A 57 -0.76 -7.82 -5.90
CA ASP A 57 -1.47 -9.06 -5.57
C ASP A 57 -1.88 -9.10 -4.10
N GLN A 58 -0.91 -8.84 -3.21
CA GLN A 58 -1.15 -8.88 -1.76
C GLN A 58 -2.21 -7.85 -1.34
N LEU A 59 -2.12 -6.62 -1.84
CA LEU A 59 -3.11 -5.59 -1.52
C LEU A 59 -4.48 -5.92 -2.12
N LEU A 60 -4.53 -6.42 -3.34
CA LEU A 60 -5.78 -6.79 -4.00
C LEU A 60 -6.51 -7.89 -3.23
N VAL A 61 -5.80 -8.95 -2.83
CA VAL A 61 -6.39 -10.10 -2.10
C VAL A 61 -6.87 -9.70 -0.70
N GLU A 62 -6.22 -8.72 -0.05
CA GLU A 62 -6.64 -8.23 1.26
C GLU A 62 -7.85 -7.27 1.20
N LEU A 63 -8.01 -6.54 0.09
CA LEU A 63 -8.98 -5.44 0.00
C LEU A 63 -10.27 -5.81 -0.75
N VAL A 64 -10.22 -6.82 -1.62
CA VAL A 64 -11.28 -7.05 -2.60
C VAL A 64 -11.84 -8.45 -2.46
N ASP A 65 -13.17 -8.55 -2.60
CA ASP A 65 -13.83 -9.85 -2.67
C ASP A 65 -13.21 -10.72 -3.77
N ARG A 66 -12.93 -11.97 -3.44
CA ARG A 66 -12.31 -12.94 -4.33
C ARG A 66 -13.03 -13.09 -5.66
N ALA A 67 -14.37 -12.98 -5.68
CA ALA A 67 -15.18 -13.08 -6.89
C ALA A 67 -14.87 -11.99 -7.93
N ARG A 68 -14.26 -10.88 -7.51
CA ARG A 68 -13.86 -9.77 -8.37
C ARG A 68 -12.41 -9.88 -8.84
N ILE A 69 -11.63 -10.85 -8.33
CA ILE A 69 -10.22 -11.05 -8.69
C ILE A 69 -10.15 -12.04 -9.84
N ALA A 70 -9.87 -11.55 -11.04
CA ALA A 70 -9.80 -12.38 -12.23
C ALA A 70 -8.49 -13.15 -12.33
N ALA A 71 -7.34 -12.53 -11.97
CA ALA A 71 -6.05 -13.20 -11.89
C ALA A 71 -5.05 -12.42 -11.05
N VAL A 72 -4.06 -13.15 -10.49
CA VAL A 72 -2.89 -12.64 -9.79
C VAL A 72 -1.63 -13.25 -10.38
N THR A 73 -0.44 -12.82 -9.97
CA THR A 73 0.81 -13.48 -10.38
C THR A 73 1.00 -14.82 -9.67
N HIS A 74 1.83 -15.69 -10.20
CA HIS A 74 2.20 -16.96 -9.54
C HIS A 74 2.90 -16.74 -8.19
N LEU A 75 3.54 -15.57 -8.01
CA LEU A 75 4.24 -15.20 -6.78
C LEU A 75 3.29 -15.00 -5.60
N ALA A 76 2.02 -14.68 -5.85
CA ALA A 76 1.04 -14.47 -4.78
C ALA A 76 0.87 -15.70 -3.87
N ALA A 77 0.97 -16.91 -4.43
CA ALA A 77 0.84 -18.17 -3.70
C ALA A 77 2.20 -18.79 -3.28
N ASP A 78 3.33 -18.14 -3.58
CA ASP A 78 4.66 -18.61 -3.19
C ASP A 78 4.98 -18.20 -1.74
N PRO A 79 5.10 -19.15 -0.78
CA PRO A 79 5.34 -18.84 0.62
C PRO A 79 6.73 -18.23 0.89
N THR A 80 7.64 -18.28 -0.06
CA THR A 80 9.00 -17.73 0.11
C THR A 80 9.01 -16.20 -0.04
N VAL A 81 8.10 -15.66 -0.85
CA VAL A 81 8.06 -14.22 -1.18
C VAL A 81 6.74 -13.54 -0.81
N SER A 82 5.64 -14.29 -0.74
CA SER A 82 4.31 -13.77 -0.42
C SER A 82 4.04 -13.77 1.08
N ALA A 83 3.44 -12.68 1.58
CA ALA A 83 2.90 -12.63 2.94
C ALA A 83 1.50 -13.28 3.05
N ILE A 84 0.86 -13.59 1.90
CA ILE A 84 -0.53 -14.08 1.85
C ILE A 84 -0.70 -15.38 1.03
N PRO A 85 0.23 -16.34 1.05
CA PRO A 85 0.21 -17.46 0.10
C PRO A 85 -1.07 -18.29 0.20
N GLU A 86 -1.60 -18.48 1.41
CA GLU A 86 -2.81 -19.26 1.63
C GLU A 86 -4.07 -18.56 1.08
N LYS A 87 -4.17 -17.23 1.25
CA LYS A 87 -5.29 -16.44 0.74
C LYS A 87 -5.30 -16.40 -0.80
N ALA A 88 -4.13 -16.41 -1.43
CA ALA A 88 -3.98 -16.40 -2.89
C ALA A 88 -4.23 -17.75 -3.55
N ARG A 89 -4.23 -18.84 -2.77
CA ARG A 89 -4.38 -20.20 -3.31
C ARG A 89 -5.68 -20.37 -4.10
N GLY A 90 -5.56 -20.91 -5.33
CA GLY A 90 -6.68 -21.16 -6.23
C GLY A 90 -7.27 -19.93 -6.92
N ILE A 91 -6.64 -18.75 -6.81
CA ILE A 91 -6.92 -17.64 -7.71
C ILE A 91 -6.24 -17.93 -9.05
N PRO A 92 -6.89 -17.66 -10.21
CA PRO A 92 -6.25 -17.83 -11.51
C PRO A 92 -4.95 -17.04 -11.62
N ILE A 93 -3.98 -17.61 -12.36
CA ILE A 93 -2.64 -17.06 -12.47
C ILE A 93 -2.42 -16.44 -13.84
N THR A 94 -1.91 -15.19 -13.89
CA THR A 94 -1.37 -14.57 -15.09
C THR A 94 0.16 -14.56 -15.06
N ARG A 95 0.77 -14.63 -16.25
CA ARG A 95 2.22 -14.46 -16.46
C ARG A 95 2.60 -13.02 -16.81
N GLY A 96 1.62 -12.11 -16.88
CA GLY A 96 1.83 -10.69 -17.12
C GLY A 96 2.04 -10.30 -18.59
N ALA A 97 2.05 -11.23 -19.55
CA ALA A 97 2.00 -10.90 -20.96
C ALA A 97 0.63 -10.30 -21.30
N ALA A 98 0.60 -9.29 -22.18
CA ALA A 98 -0.64 -8.57 -22.47
C ALA A 98 -1.75 -9.49 -22.99
N GLU A 99 -1.41 -10.47 -23.85
CA GLU A 99 -2.34 -11.45 -24.39
C GLU A 99 -2.92 -12.35 -23.31
N ASP A 100 -2.10 -12.72 -22.33
CA ASP A 100 -2.52 -13.53 -21.19
C ASP A 100 -3.49 -12.75 -20.29
N VAL A 101 -3.21 -11.47 -20.05
CA VAL A 101 -4.06 -10.55 -19.28
C VAL A 101 -5.40 -10.33 -19.96
N LEU A 102 -5.40 -10.10 -21.28
CA LEU A 102 -6.62 -9.85 -22.07
C LEU A 102 -7.61 -11.01 -22.07
N ARG A 103 -7.16 -12.25 -21.87
CA ARG A 103 -8.05 -13.42 -21.75
C ARG A 103 -9.02 -13.32 -20.58
N TYR A 104 -8.65 -12.58 -19.53
CA TYR A 104 -9.50 -12.32 -18.37
C TYR A 104 -10.48 -11.17 -18.58
N ASP A 105 -10.41 -10.45 -19.74
CA ASP A 105 -11.18 -9.26 -20.06
C ASP A 105 -11.30 -8.29 -18.87
N PRO A 106 -10.16 -7.79 -18.34
CA PRO A 106 -10.15 -7.00 -17.11
C PRO A 106 -10.73 -5.61 -17.31
N ASP A 107 -11.51 -5.14 -16.34
CA ASP A 107 -11.99 -3.77 -16.21
C ASP A 107 -11.06 -2.89 -15.34
N LEU A 108 -10.15 -3.53 -14.59
CA LEU A 108 -9.05 -2.89 -13.87
C LEU A 108 -7.80 -3.78 -13.89
N ILE A 109 -6.65 -3.17 -14.13
CA ILE A 109 -5.35 -3.82 -14.05
C ILE A 109 -4.51 -3.04 -13.03
N LEU A 110 -3.94 -3.75 -12.06
CA LEU A 110 -3.00 -3.22 -11.07
C LEU A 110 -1.59 -3.67 -11.44
N ALA A 111 -0.62 -2.77 -11.38
CA ALA A 111 0.77 -3.07 -11.65
C ALA A 111 1.70 -2.28 -10.72
N GLY A 112 2.86 -2.84 -10.42
CA GLY A 112 3.95 -2.15 -9.74
C GLY A 112 4.76 -1.26 -10.70
N PRO A 113 5.73 -0.50 -10.17
CA PRO A 113 6.59 0.38 -10.98
C PRO A 113 7.64 -0.39 -11.80
N PHE A 114 7.82 -1.68 -11.52
CA PHE A 114 8.86 -2.52 -12.13
C PHE A 114 8.24 -3.72 -12.87
N GLY A 115 8.97 -4.27 -13.82
CA GLY A 115 8.62 -5.54 -14.46
C GLY A 115 7.97 -5.36 -15.82
N VAL A 116 6.67 -5.56 -15.92
CA VAL A 116 5.92 -5.72 -17.19
C VAL A 116 5.64 -4.42 -17.96
N SER A 117 6.58 -3.46 -18.02
CA SER A 117 6.37 -2.14 -18.62
C SER A 117 5.83 -2.21 -20.06
N ALA A 118 6.38 -3.07 -20.93
CA ALA A 118 5.92 -3.24 -22.30
C ALA A 118 4.48 -3.76 -22.38
N SER A 119 4.11 -4.71 -21.50
CA SER A 119 2.72 -5.21 -21.40
C SER A 119 1.77 -4.12 -20.90
N VAL A 120 2.19 -3.35 -19.90
CA VAL A 120 1.41 -2.21 -19.37
C VAL A 120 1.15 -1.17 -20.44
N ASP A 121 2.17 -0.80 -21.22
CA ASP A 121 2.04 0.18 -22.31
C ASP A 121 1.13 -0.32 -23.43
N LEU A 122 1.20 -1.60 -23.77
CA LEU A 122 0.29 -2.20 -24.74
C LEU A 122 -1.15 -2.23 -24.24
N LEU A 123 -1.38 -2.65 -22.99
CA LEU A 123 -2.71 -2.70 -22.37
C LEU A 123 -3.35 -1.29 -22.33
N ARG A 124 -2.58 -0.26 -22.01
CA ARG A 124 -3.04 1.14 -22.04
C ARG A 124 -3.42 1.58 -23.46
N ARG A 125 -2.59 1.27 -24.47
CA ARG A 125 -2.91 1.57 -25.88
C ARG A 125 -4.18 0.86 -26.36
N LEU A 126 -4.48 -0.30 -25.81
CA LEU A 126 -5.72 -1.04 -26.06
C LEU A 126 -6.91 -0.54 -25.22
N GLY A 127 -6.79 0.62 -24.56
CA GLY A 127 -7.86 1.26 -23.80
C GLY A 127 -8.15 0.61 -22.45
N ARG A 128 -7.29 -0.29 -21.93
CA ARG A 128 -7.51 -0.90 -20.63
C ARG A 128 -7.10 0.06 -19.50
N ARG A 129 -7.89 0.08 -18.42
CA ARG A 129 -7.60 0.87 -17.22
C ARG A 129 -6.48 0.22 -16.44
N VAL A 130 -5.28 0.83 -16.44
CA VAL A 130 -4.11 0.37 -15.70
C VAL A 130 -3.73 1.39 -14.64
N VAL A 131 -3.66 0.95 -13.39
CA VAL A 131 -3.20 1.74 -12.24
C VAL A 131 -1.84 1.23 -11.79
N ILE A 132 -0.86 2.14 -11.75
CA ILE A 132 0.47 1.85 -11.20
C ILE A 132 0.46 2.21 -9.73
N VAL A 133 0.80 1.24 -8.90
CA VAL A 133 0.93 1.41 -7.46
C VAL A 133 2.41 1.62 -7.14
N PRO A 134 2.80 2.78 -6.58
CA PRO A 134 4.21 3.03 -6.24
C PRO A 134 4.68 2.08 -5.14
N LEU A 135 5.96 1.70 -5.19
CA LEU A 135 6.58 0.89 -4.14
C LEU A 135 6.87 1.79 -2.91
N PRO A 136 6.26 1.51 -1.75
CA PRO A 136 6.48 2.25 -0.53
C PRO A 136 7.93 2.17 -0.03
N GLN A 137 8.48 3.31 0.37
CA GLN A 137 9.80 3.41 0.98
C GLN A 137 9.72 3.63 2.50
N ASP A 138 8.53 3.94 3.01
CA ASP A 138 8.26 4.19 4.42
C ASP A 138 6.83 3.76 4.80
N LEU A 139 6.47 3.91 6.08
CA LEU A 139 5.16 3.52 6.59
C LEU A 139 4.02 4.45 6.12
N ALA A 140 4.32 5.68 5.71
CA ALA A 140 3.34 6.58 5.10
C ALA A 140 3.02 6.14 3.67
N GLY A 141 4.05 5.73 2.92
CA GLY A 141 3.91 5.13 1.60
C GLY A 141 3.07 3.84 1.62
N VAL A 142 3.18 3.00 2.67
CA VAL A 142 2.32 1.82 2.85
C VAL A 142 0.84 2.22 2.87
N ARG A 143 0.47 3.24 3.65
CA ARG A 143 -0.92 3.74 3.71
C ARG A 143 -1.37 4.29 2.35
N THR A 144 -0.48 4.99 1.66
CA THR A 144 -0.75 5.52 0.31
C THR A 144 -1.00 4.38 -0.69
N ALA A 145 -0.19 3.32 -0.68
CA ALA A 145 -0.38 2.17 -1.55
C ALA A 145 -1.73 1.47 -1.30
N VAL A 146 -2.11 1.27 -0.03
CA VAL A 146 -3.42 0.73 0.35
C VAL A 146 -4.55 1.60 -0.22
N ARG A 147 -4.50 2.93 0.00
CA ARG A 147 -5.52 3.86 -0.53
C ARG A 147 -5.58 3.87 -2.04
N THR A 148 -4.43 3.78 -2.71
CA THR A 148 -4.36 3.73 -4.18
C THR A 148 -5.09 2.51 -4.73
N VAL A 149 -4.83 1.32 -4.17
CA VAL A 149 -5.50 0.08 -4.60
C VAL A 149 -6.97 0.11 -4.21
N ALA A 150 -7.29 0.52 -2.98
CA ALA A 150 -8.67 0.59 -2.47
C ALA A 150 -9.53 1.53 -3.33
N GLY A 151 -9.05 2.76 -3.62
CA GLY A 151 -9.76 3.73 -4.46
C GLY A 151 -9.90 3.26 -5.90
N ALA A 152 -8.86 2.61 -6.47
CA ALA A 152 -8.96 2.04 -7.81
C ALA A 152 -10.01 0.92 -7.91
N ALA A 153 -10.11 0.09 -6.87
CA ALA A 153 -10.99 -1.08 -6.82
C ALA A 153 -12.39 -0.78 -6.23
N GLY A 154 -12.65 0.44 -5.72
CA GLY A 154 -13.90 0.78 -5.02
C GLY A 154 -14.06 -0.01 -3.72
N ALA A 155 -12.98 -0.08 -2.92
CA ALA A 155 -12.88 -0.78 -1.64
C ALA A 155 -12.34 0.14 -0.54
N GLU A 156 -12.72 1.42 -0.57
CA GLU A 156 -12.17 2.47 0.29
C GLU A 156 -12.39 2.17 1.78
N ARG A 157 -13.55 1.63 2.13
CA ARG A 157 -13.89 1.25 3.51
C ARG A 157 -12.97 0.13 4.02
N GLU A 158 -12.73 -0.87 3.21
CA GLU A 158 -11.84 -2.00 3.48
C GLU A 158 -10.39 -1.49 3.60
N GLY A 159 -9.99 -0.55 2.75
CA GLY A 159 -8.68 0.12 2.80
C GLY A 159 -8.46 0.88 4.11
N GLU A 160 -9.39 1.72 4.53
CA GLU A 160 -9.25 2.46 5.79
C GLU A 160 -9.31 1.52 7.01
N ALA A 161 -10.08 0.44 6.96
CA ALA A 161 -10.08 -0.57 8.02
C ALA A 161 -8.73 -1.28 8.15
N LEU A 162 -8.10 -1.63 7.03
CA LEU A 162 -6.76 -2.24 6.99
C LEU A 162 -5.68 -1.27 7.51
N ILE A 163 -5.76 0.02 7.14
CA ILE A 163 -4.86 1.06 7.65
C ILE A 163 -5.06 1.25 9.15
N ALA A 164 -6.29 1.30 9.63
CA ALA A 164 -6.58 1.46 11.05
C ALA A 164 -6.03 0.29 11.88
N ASP A 165 -6.08 -0.95 11.38
CA ASP A 165 -5.45 -2.10 12.05
C ASP A 165 -3.94 -1.97 12.09
N PHE A 166 -3.33 -1.66 10.95
CA PHE A 166 -1.89 -1.39 10.82
C PHE A 166 -1.42 -0.33 11.83
N ASP A 167 -2.13 0.80 11.91
CA ASP A 167 -1.78 1.91 12.80
C ASP A 167 -1.95 1.55 14.28
N ARG A 168 -2.99 0.79 14.63
CA ARG A 168 -3.16 0.29 16.02
C ARG A 168 -2.02 -0.62 16.44
N ARG A 169 -1.56 -1.50 15.55
CA ARG A 169 -0.42 -2.41 15.83
C ARG A 169 0.86 -1.62 16.02
N LEU A 170 1.16 -0.64 15.15
CA LEU A 170 2.31 0.26 15.29
C LEU A 170 2.27 1.08 16.58
N ALA A 171 1.10 1.62 16.95
CA ALA A 171 0.94 2.40 18.17
C ALA A 171 1.23 1.57 19.44
N ARG A 172 0.81 0.30 19.49
CA ARG A 172 1.14 -0.62 20.60
C ARG A 172 2.66 -0.82 20.74
N ILE A 173 3.36 -0.97 19.61
CA ILE A 173 4.82 -1.13 19.62
C ILE A 173 5.49 0.17 20.09
N ALA A 174 5.04 1.32 19.59
CA ALA A 174 5.57 2.62 19.97
C ALA A 174 5.47 2.89 21.48
N ALA A 175 4.36 2.49 22.13
CA ALA A 175 4.16 2.63 23.57
C ALA A 175 5.15 1.82 24.42
N SER A 176 5.78 0.78 23.86
CA SER A 176 6.76 -0.06 24.55
C SER A 176 8.22 0.36 24.32
N ARG A 177 8.47 1.47 23.62
CA ARG A 177 9.83 1.93 23.34
C ARG A 177 10.50 2.42 24.63
N ALA A 178 11.81 2.15 24.73
CA ALA A 178 12.66 2.63 25.80
C ALA A 178 13.93 3.24 25.21
N GLU A 179 14.49 4.21 25.91
CA GLU A 179 15.79 4.81 25.58
C GLU A 179 16.89 4.23 26.46
N PRO A 180 18.15 4.14 26.00
CA PRO A 180 18.57 4.47 24.64
C PRO A 180 18.13 3.44 23.61
N MET A 181 17.93 3.86 22.34
CA MET A 181 17.60 2.95 21.26
C MET A 181 18.81 2.06 20.91
N PRO A 182 18.71 0.73 20.95
CA PRO A 182 19.76 -0.16 20.50
C PRO A 182 19.98 -0.03 18.98
N THR A 183 21.15 -0.46 18.54
CA THR A 183 21.53 -0.47 17.14
C THR A 183 21.10 -1.76 16.45
N ALA A 184 20.74 -1.69 15.16
CA ALA A 184 20.44 -2.86 14.36
C ALA A 184 20.94 -2.73 12.91
N VAL A 185 21.20 -3.88 12.30
CA VAL A 185 21.51 -4.00 10.86
C VAL A 185 20.68 -5.13 10.28
N ILE A 186 20.08 -4.90 9.10
CA ILE A 186 19.49 -5.94 8.27
C ILE A 186 20.52 -6.34 7.23
N TYR A 187 21.07 -7.54 7.40
CA TYR A 187 22.11 -8.12 6.56
C TYR A 187 21.54 -9.23 5.71
N GLN A 188 21.67 -9.11 4.40
CA GLN A 188 21.04 -9.96 3.41
C GLN A 188 22.07 -10.71 2.55
N VAL A 189 21.55 -11.51 1.63
CA VAL A 189 22.33 -12.22 0.61
C VAL A 189 23.27 -11.26 -0.11
N GLY A 190 24.50 -11.72 -0.39
CA GLY A 190 25.55 -10.93 -1.05
C GLY A 190 26.11 -9.80 -0.19
N GLY A 191 25.88 -9.81 1.13
CA GLY A 191 26.35 -8.76 2.02
C GLY A 191 25.58 -7.45 1.90
N THR A 192 24.39 -7.49 1.32
CA THR A 192 23.55 -6.30 1.17
C THR A 192 22.97 -5.87 2.51
N VAL A 193 23.02 -4.58 2.78
CA VAL A 193 22.49 -3.92 3.98
C VAL A 193 21.41 -2.92 3.56
N SER A 194 20.28 -2.93 4.25
CA SER A 194 19.22 -1.96 4.02
C SER A 194 19.59 -0.61 4.63
N GLY A 195 19.73 0.40 3.78
CA GLY A 195 20.14 1.75 4.17
C GLY A 195 19.00 2.65 4.61
N SER A 196 19.36 3.87 5.00
CA SER A 196 18.43 4.94 5.40
C SER A 196 17.45 5.28 4.29
N GLY A 197 16.20 5.57 4.65
CA GLY A 197 15.13 5.92 3.72
C GLY A 197 14.55 4.72 2.97
N SER A 198 14.84 3.49 3.40
CA SER A 198 14.16 2.28 2.93
C SER A 198 13.01 1.89 3.84
N LEU A 199 12.07 1.07 3.35
CA LEU A 199 11.00 0.52 4.18
C LEU A 199 11.55 -0.29 5.36
N ALA A 200 12.65 -1.01 5.15
CA ALA A 200 13.32 -1.77 6.21
C ALA A 200 13.90 -0.86 7.29
N ASP A 201 14.46 0.29 6.90
CA ASP A 201 14.89 1.34 7.83
C ASP A 201 13.70 1.88 8.65
N ALA A 202 12.60 2.20 7.99
CA ALA A 202 11.36 2.63 8.65
C ALA A 202 10.82 1.57 9.62
N ALA A 203 10.94 0.28 9.30
CA ALA A 203 10.55 -0.83 10.17
C ALA A 203 11.46 -0.92 11.41
N LEU A 204 12.78 -0.78 11.25
CA LEU A 204 13.74 -0.71 12.37
C LEU A 204 13.40 0.46 13.31
N ALA A 205 13.22 1.66 12.74
CA ALA A 205 12.85 2.86 13.51
C ALA A 205 11.52 2.67 14.23
N ALA A 206 10.51 2.09 13.57
CA ALA A 206 9.21 1.79 14.19
C ALA A 206 9.32 0.80 15.36
N ALA A 207 10.24 -0.16 15.28
CA ALA A 207 10.52 -1.10 16.35
C ALA A 207 11.41 -0.52 17.48
N GLY A 208 11.93 0.71 17.31
CA GLY A 208 12.77 1.39 18.30
C GLY A 208 14.24 1.01 18.21
N TYR A 209 14.76 0.83 17.00
CA TYR A 209 16.17 0.64 16.71
C TYR A 209 16.74 1.81 15.90
N ARG A 210 18.02 2.08 16.07
CA ARG A 210 18.82 2.91 15.17
C ARG A 210 19.47 1.99 14.13
N ASN A 211 19.29 2.32 12.86
CA ASN A 211 19.91 1.58 11.77
C ASN A 211 21.39 1.98 11.63
N MET A 212 22.30 1.02 11.75
CA MET A 212 23.74 1.25 11.61
C MET A 212 24.24 1.32 10.17
N ALA A 213 23.39 1.13 9.17
CA ALA A 213 23.83 1.23 7.77
C ALA A 213 24.46 2.57 7.44
N SER A 214 24.00 3.67 8.06
CA SER A 214 24.60 5.00 7.92
C SER A 214 26.02 5.08 8.49
N ASP A 215 26.30 4.38 9.58
CA ASP A 215 27.62 4.35 10.22
C ASP A 215 28.63 3.67 9.30
N TYR A 216 28.18 2.74 8.48
CA TYR A 216 28.96 2.09 7.41
C TYR A 216 29.01 2.90 6.10
N ARG A 217 28.56 4.18 6.12
CA ARG A 217 28.49 5.08 4.96
C ARG A 217 27.55 4.58 3.84
N LEU A 218 26.57 3.77 4.16
CA LEU A 218 25.60 3.19 3.24
C LEU A 218 24.26 3.93 3.37
N THR A 219 24.14 5.09 2.74
CA THR A 219 22.98 5.98 2.88
C THR A 219 21.68 5.43 2.29
N ARG A 220 21.76 4.67 1.21
CA ARG A 220 20.58 4.05 0.56
C ARG A 220 20.62 2.53 0.58
N GLY A 221 21.53 1.95 1.36
CA GLY A 221 21.87 0.54 1.29
C GLY A 221 23.02 0.28 0.33
N GLY A 222 23.51 -0.93 0.36
CA GLY A 222 24.64 -1.37 -0.44
C GLY A 222 25.28 -2.60 0.18
N GLN A 223 26.45 -2.99 -0.32
CA GLN A 223 27.21 -4.10 0.24
C GLN A 223 28.07 -3.62 1.40
N ALA A 224 27.89 -4.22 2.57
CA ALA A 224 28.80 -4.07 3.71
C ALA A 224 29.70 -5.31 3.78
N PRO A 225 31.03 -5.15 3.67
CA PRO A 225 31.96 -6.25 3.94
C PRO A 225 31.72 -6.78 5.36
N LEU A 226 31.84 -8.10 5.52
CA LEU A 226 31.60 -8.74 6.84
C LEU A 226 32.57 -8.23 7.90
N GLU A 227 33.77 -7.83 7.49
CA GLU A 227 34.81 -7.25 8.35
C GLU A 227 34.31 -5.96 9.03
N VAL A 228 33.50 -5.15 8.33
CA VAL A 228 32.92 -3.92 8.91
C VAL A 228 31.94 -4.27 10.03
N LEU A 229 31.09 -5.29 9.84
CA LEU A 229 30.16 -5.76 10.87
C LEU A 229 30.89 -6.38 12.07
N LEU A 230 32.07 -6.99 11.84
CA LEU A 230 32.88 -7.59 12.91
C LEU A 230 33.63 -6.54 13.72
N ALA A 231 34.08 -5.46 13.05
CA ALA A 231 34.81 -4.36 13.70
C ALA A 231 33.89 -3.50 14.57
N ASP A 232 32.67 -3.24 14.10
CA ASP A 232 31.64 -2.46 14.81
C ASP A 232 30.30 -3.21 14.77
N PRO A 233 30.09 -4.18 15.66
CA PRO A 233 28.92 -5.05 15.60
C PRO A 233 27.66 -4.39 16.17
N PRO A 234 26.49 -4.54 15.51
CA PRO A 234 25.22 -4.03 16.00
C PRO A 234 24.77 -4.76 17.28
N ASP A 235 23.87 -4.15 18.03
CA ASP A 235 23.21 -4.82 19.17
C ASP A 235 22.26 -5.92 18.68
N LEU A 236 21.64 -5.73 17.50
CA LEU A 236 20.82 -6.73 16.83
C LEU A 236 21.25 -6.93 15.36
N LEU A 237 21.62 -8.17 15.05
CA LEU A 237 21.81 -8.59 13.66
C LEU A 237 20.53 -9.25 13.15
N VAL A 238 19.93 -8.68 12.11
CA VAL A 238 18.75 -9.23 11.44
C VAL A 238 19.20 -9.90 10.15
N LEU A 239 18.95 -11.19 10.02
CA LEU A 239 19.28 -11.98 8.84
C LEU A 239 18.02 -12.27 8.01
N SER A 240 18.14 -12.21 6.70
CA SER A 240 17.07 -12.63 5.80
C SER A 240 16.97 -14.16 5.84
N SER A 241 15.85 -14.69 6.30
CA SER A 241 15.65 -16.13 6.44
C SER A 241 15.29 -16.86 5.14
N GLY A 242 14.96 -16.11 4.08
CA GLY A 242 14.70 -16.71 2.76
C GLY A 242 15.97 -17.09 1.97
N ALA A 243 17.13 -16.66 2.45
CA ALA A 243 18.39 -16.82 1.71
C ALA A 243 18.92 -18.27 1.70
N GLU A 244 18.55 -19.09 2.68
CA GLU A 244 18.98 -20.48 2.72
C GLU A 244 18.33 -21.33 1.62
N GLU A 245 17.17 -20.93 1.12
CA GLU A 245 16.47 -21.58 0.01
C GLU A 245 17.14 -21.26 -1.33
N TYR A 246 17.82 -20.12 -1.44
CA TYR A 246 18.63 -19.78 -2.61
C TYR A 246 20.04 -20.37 -2.45
N ARG A 247 20.25 -21.57 -2.98
CA ARG A 247 21.58 -22.21 -3.07
C ARG A 247 22.46 -21.50 -4.10
N THR A 248 22.76 -20.24 -3.86
CA THR A 248 23.63 -19.44 -4.71
C THR A 248 24.92 -19.11 -3.97
N ALA A 249 26.00 -18.91 -4.70
CA ALA A 249 27.25 -18.44 -4.11
C ALA A 249 27.10 -17.09 -3.34
N LEU A 250 26.12 -16.28 -3.74
CA LEU A 250 25.79 -15.03 -3.05
C LEU A 250 25.20 -15.28 -1.64
N ALA A 251 24.52 -16.40 -1.41
CA ALA A 251 23.97 -16.76 -0.10
C ALA A 251 25.04 -17.33 0.85
N ASP A 252 26.24 -17.69 0.35
CA ASP A 252 27.31 -18.24 1.16
C ASP A 252 27.82 -17.25 2.22
N ASN A 253 27.67 -15.95 1.99
CA ASN A 253 27.99 -14.93 3.00
C ASN A 253 27.21 -15.12 4.30
N LEU A 254 25.96 -15.60 4.25
CA LEU A 254 25.13 -15.82 5.42
C LEU A 254 25.54 -17.09 6.22
N ARG A 255 26.31 -17.98 5.59
CA ARG A 255 26.90 -19.19 6.19
C ARG A 255 28.35 -19.02 6.64
N HIS A 256 28.93 -17.84 6.42
CA HIS A 256 30.34 -17.56 6.71
C HIS A 256 30.64 -17.80 8.20
N PRO A 257 31.77 -18.48 8.56
CA PRO A 257 32.13 -18.78 9.96
C PRO A 257 32.18 -17.56 10.86
N ALA A 258 32.67 -16.42 10.35
CA ALA A 258 32.73 -15.17 11.10
C ALA A 258 31.34 -14.63 11.46
N LEU A 259 30.33 -14.77 10.58
CA LEU A 259 28.97 -14.41 10.90
C LEU A 259 28.38 -15.29 12.02
N ARG A 260 28.74 -16.57 12.03
CA ARG A 260 28.35 -17.49 13.11
C ARG A 260 28.93 -17.06 14.47
N ILE A 261 30.18 -16.61 14.49
CA ILE A 261 30.82 -16.06 15.70
C ILE A 261 30.09 -14.80 16.15
N LEU A 262 29.75 -13.90 15.22
CA LEU A 262 29.00 -12.69 15.53
C LEU A 262 27.63 -13.00 16.16
N ARG A 263 26.89 -13.97 15.61
CA ARG A 263 25.60 -14.46 16.14
C ARG A 263 25.71 -15.04 17.56
N GLN A 264 26.84 -15.60 17.93
CA GLN A 264 27.09 -16.09 19.31
C GLN A 264 27.34 -14.95 20.30
N ARG A 265 27.93 -13.85 19.85
CA ARG A 265 28.34 -12.71 20.68
C ARG A 265 27.28 -11.61 20.78
N ARG A 266 26.40 -11.50 19.81
CA ARG A 266 25.37 -10.48 19.68
C ARG A 266 23.99 -11.10 19.50
N ALA A 267 22.94 -10.34 19.83
CA ALA A 267 21.59 -10.78 19.53
C ALA A 267 21.41 -10.91 18.02
N SER A 268 20.76 -11.97 17.58
CA SER A 268 20.41 -12.14 16.18
C SER A 268 19.03 -12.74 16.05
N ILE A 269 18.33 -12.35 14.98
CA ILE A 269 17.06 -12.93 14.57
C ILE A 269 17.07 -13.18 13.06
N GLU A 270 16.30 -14.15 12.65
CA GLU A 270 15.98 -14.38 11.25
C GLU A 270 14.57 -13.86 10.98
N LEU A 271 14.44 -13.01 9.98
CA LEU A 271 13.17 -12.49 9.53
C LEU A 271 12.96 -12.81 8.06
N PRO A 272 11.85 -13.45 7.68
CA PRO A 272 11.49 -13.65 6.29
C PRO A 272 11.38 -12.31 5.56
N TRP A 273 12.11 -12.16 4.47
CA TRP A 273 12.14 -10.92 3.71
C TRP A 273 10.78 -10.58 3.07
N ARG A 274 9.87 -11.56 2.94
CA ARG A 274 8.50 -11.36 2.47
C ARG A 274 7.72 -10.30 3.25
N HIS A 275 8.12 -9.99 4.50
CA HIS A 275 7.44 -8.98 5.32
C HIS A 275 7.77 -7.54 4.90
N TRP A 276 8.92 -7.29 4.24
CA TRP A 276 9.31 -5.97 3.77
C TRP A 276 9.63 -5.91 2.27
N LEU A 277 9.58 -7.02 1.55
CA LEU A 277 9.76 -7.04 0.09
C LEU A 277 8.73 -6.14 -0.60
N CYS A 278 7.48 -6.24 -0.14
CA CYS A 278 6.39 -5.39 -0.58
C CYS A 278 6.02 -4.38 0.52
N GLY A 279 5.81 -3.15 0.13
CA GLY A 279 5.31 -2.12 1.04
C GLY A 279 3.81 -2.31 1.33
N THR A 280 3.45 -3.42 1.95
CA THR A 280 2.09 -3.72 2.39
C THR A 280 1.98 -3.65 3.92
N PRO A 281 0.79 -3.59 4.51
CA PRO A 281 0.61 -3.60 5.97
C PRO A 281 1.24 -4.79 6.68
N HIS A 282 1.58 -5.87 5.98
CA HIS A 282 2.31 -7.03 6.54
C HIS A 282 3.71 -6.68 7.07
N VAL A 283 4.26 -5.52 6.70
CA VAL A 283 5.52 -5.04 7.30
C VAL A 283 5.42 -4.89 8.82
N VAL A 284 4.22 -4.70 9.37
CA VAL A 284 4.03 -4.61 10.82
C VAL A 284 4.42 -5.90 11.55
N GLU A 285 4.34 -7.07 10.91
CA GLU A 285 4.80 -8.34 11.49
C GLU A 285 6.31 -8.35 11.70
N ALA A 286 7.08 -7.76 10.78
CA ALA A 286 8.51 -7.56 10.97
C ALA A 286 8.76 -6.59 12.14
N VAL A 287 8.01 -5.48 12.23
CA VAL A 287 8.14 -4.50 13.32
C VAL A 287 7.84 -5.15 14.68
N GLU A 288 6.82 -6.00 14.77
CA GLU A 288 6.48 -6.75 16.00
C GLU A 288 7.61 -7.67 16.43
N ARG A 289 8.15 -8.49 15.50
CA ARG A 289 9.28 -9.39 15.80
C ARG A 289 10.55 -8.65 16.19
N LEU A 290 10.81 -7.51 15.57
CA LEU A 290 11.92 -6.63 15.95
C LEU A 290 11.71 -6.06 17.35
N ALA A 291 10.51 -5.60 17.70
CA ALA A 291 10.18 -5.10 19.03
C ALA A 291 10.31 -6.19 20.12
N GLU A 292 9.89 -7.41 19.83
CA GLU A 292 10.11 -8.56 20.71
C GLU A 292 11.60 -8.86 20.94
N ALA A 293 12.41 -8.78 19.87
CA ALA A 293 13.86 -8.95 19.98
C ALA A 293 14.48 -7.86 20.85
N ARG A 294 14.03 -6.61 20.72
CA ARG A 294 14.46 -5.48 21.54
C ARG A 294 14.17 -5.73 23.03
N ALA A 295 12.97 -6.20 23.36
CA ALA A 295 12.62 -6.50 24.75
C ALA A 295 13.56 -7.55 25.36
N ARG A 296 13.98 -8.56 24.58
CA ARG A 296 14.94 -9.59 25.02
C ARG A 296 16.35 -9.04 25.24
N ILE A 297 16.81 -8.09 24.41
CA ILE A 297 18.11 -7.42 24.58
C ILE A 297 18.10 -6.60 25.89
N GLY A 298 17.06 -5.79 26.12
CA GLY A 298 16.93 -4.98 27.34
C GLY A 298 16.83 -5.80 28.62
N ALA A 299 16.32 -7.03 28.55
CA ALA A 299 16.28 -7.93 29.71
C ALA A 299 17.65 -8.57 30.05
N ARG A 300 18.56 -8.73 29.08
CA ARG A 300 19.91 -9.28 29.26
C ARG A 300 20.91 -8.26 29.78
N GLY A 301 20.63 -6.98 29.62
CA GLY A 301 21.49 -5.88 30.09
C GLY A 301 21.18 -5.38 31.51
N ARG A 302 20.16 -5.96 32.15
CA ARG A 302 19.78 -5.73 33.55
C ARG A 302 20.17 -6.94 34.38
#